data_563acdc017d8656062d637903b431856
#
_entry.id   563acdc017d8656062d637903b431856
#
_cell.length_a   1.000
_cell.length_b   1.000
_cell.length_c   1.000
_cell.angle_alpha   90.00
_cell.angle_beta   90.00
_cell.angle_gamma   90.00
#
_symmetry.space_group_name_H-M   'P 1'
#
loop_
_entity.id
_entity.type
_entity.pdbx_description
1 polymer ?
#
loop_
_entity_poly.entity_id
_entity_poly.type
_entity_poly.pdbx_seq_one_letter_code
_entity_poly.pdbx_strand_id
1 'polypeptide(L)'
;MDRKELTIVEHLVEFRKRLLAVVICFFLVFCVSLLFADQIYQYVTQFFQQKLIVLGPNDILWIYIRLASLMAFTITLPYTVYHIWSFIKPGLKKEEARAIFAYIPASFLCFLVGLAFGFYFVTPAILQVLLGLGEGLFETQLTAQNYLSFVFQTTLPLALIFELPVIIAFLTSIGLIGPELLIAYRRYAYFILLVLAVILTPADFVSDLAMTAPLILLYELSIAISKHIMKRKQKGARNGNLT
;
A
#
# COMPACT_ATOMS: atom_id res chain seq x y z
N MET A 1 -14.80 -23.29 27.03
CA MET A 1 -14.00 -22.08 27.39
C MET A 1 -14.60 -20.91 26.65
N ASP A 2 -15.24 -20.03 27.42
CA ASP A 2 -16.15 -18.99 26.97
C ASP A 2 -15.55 -18.07 25.92
N ARG A 3 -16.26 -17.88 24.81
CA ARG A 3 -16.09 -16.70 23.98
C ARG A 3 -16.52 -15.50 24.84
N LYS A 4 -15.59 -14.74 25.37
CA LYS A 4 -15.91 -13.39 25.84
C LYS A 4 -16.40 -12.63 24.62
N GLU A 5 -17.70 -12.50 24.47
CA GLU A 5 -18.30 -11.50 23.61
C GLU A 5 -17.88 -10.15 24.21
N LEU A 6 -16.85 -9.53 23.62
CA LEU A 6 -16.43 -8.20 24.00
C LEU A 6 -17.64 -7.29 23.77
N THR A 7 -18.03 -6.56 24.80
CA THR A 7 -19.03 -5.52 24.65
C THR A 7 -18.54 -4.48 23.63
N ILE A 8 -19.43 -3.84 22.90
CA ILE A 8 -19.08 -2.81 21.90
C ILE A 8 -18.10 -1.79 22.49
N VAL A 9 -18.30 -1.42 23.76
CA VAL A 9 -17.42 -0.49 24.47
C VAL A 9 -16.02 -1.03 24.67
N GLU A 10 -15.85 -2.29 25.05
CA GLU A 10 -14.55 -2.95 25.21
C GLU A 10 -13.81 -3.02 23.89
N HIS A 11 -14.52 -3.31 22.79
CA HIS A 11 -13.97 -3.34 21.45
C HIS A 11 -13.47 -1.96 20.99
N LEU A 12 -14.21 -0.89 21.27
CA LEU A 12 -13.78 0.48 21.00
C LEU A 12 -12.56 0.90 21.84
N VAL A 13 -12.49 0.49 23.10
CA VAL A 13 -11.32 0.73 23.96
C VAL A 13 -10.08 -0.01 23.43
N GLU A 14 -10.25 -1.24 22.96
CA GLU A 14 -9.16 -2.01 22.33
C GLU A 14 -8.68 -1.33 21.04
N PHE A 15 -9.59 -0.89 20.17
CA PHE A 15 -9.27 -0.15 18.94
C PHE A 15 -8.43 1.10 19.26
N ARG A 16 -8.88 1.93 20.21
CA ARG A 16 -8.16 3.14 20.63
C ARG A 16 -6.75 2.83 21.12
N LYS A 17 -6.57 1.80 21.96
CA LYS A 17 -5.24 1.41 22.46
C LYS A 17 -4.31 0.98 21.34
N ARG A 18 -4.81 0.18 20.37
CA ARG A 18 -4.04 -0.28 19.23
C ARG A 18 -3.68 0.86 18.29
N LEU A 19 -4.63 1.76 18.03
CA LEU A 19 -4.39 2.94 17.20
C LEU A 19 -3.32 3.84 17.83
N LEU A 20 -3.40 4.11 19.13
CA LEU A 20 -2.39 4.88 19.85
C LEU A 20 -1.00 4.21 19.78
N ALA A 21 -0.92 2.90 19.94
CA ALA A 21 0.35 2.16 19.84
C ALA A 21 0.98 2.31 18.43
N VAL A 22 0.17 2.22 17.37
CA VAL A 22 0.63 2.41 15.98
C VAL A 22 1.11 3.85 15.76
N VAL A 23 0.34 4.83 16.22
CA VAL A 23 0.71 6.25 16.08
C VAL A 23 2.01 6.57 16.84
N ILE A 24 2.15 6.08 18.07
CA ILE A 24 3.38 6.28 18.86
C ILE A 24 4.57 5.61 18.14
N CYS A 25 4.41 4.38 17.67
CA CYS A 25 5.46 3.68 16.90
C CYS A 25 5.84 4.46 15.65
N PHE A 26 4.87 4.95 14.90
CA PHE A 26 5.10 5.79 13.71
C PHE A 26 5.93 7.03 14.05
N PHE A 27 5.56 7.78 15.09
CA PHE A 27 6.29 8.99 15.47
C PHE A 27 7.70 8.70 15.98
N LEU A 28 7.91 7.60 16.70
CA LEU A 28 9.26 7.19 17.12
C LEU A 28 10.13 6.85 15.90
N VAL A 29 9.61 6.05 14.97
CA VAL A 29 10.33 5.70 13.74
C VAL A 29 10.55 6.93 12.87
N PHE A 30 9.57 7.85 12.81
CA PHE A 30 9.69 9.11 12.08
C PHE A 30 10.85 9.97 12.62
N CYS A 31 10.94 10.13 13.95
CA CYS A 31 12.05 10.87 14.58
C CYS A 31 13.41 10.22 14.27
N VAL A 32 13.48 8.89 14.32
CA VAL A 32 14.71 8.16 13.95
C VAL A 32 15.01 8.34 12.45
N SER A 33 14.01 8.24 11.60
CA SER A 33 14.16 8.40 10.14
C SER A 33 14.65 9.79 9.73
N LEU A 34 14.32 10.83 10.50
CA LEU A 34 14.85 12.20 10.28
C LEU A 34 16.38 12.24 10.37
N LEU A 35 17.00 11.43 11.23
CA LEU A 35 18.46 11.36 11.36
C LEU A 35 19.14 10.75 10.12
N PHE A 36 18.41 9.97 9.34
CA PHE A 36 18.88 9.31 8.12
C PHE A 36 18.35 9.98 6.84
N ALA A 37 17.73 11.15 6.94
CA ALA A 37 17.09 11.82 5.80
C ALA A 37 18.07 12.13 4.66
N ASP A 38 19.33 12.46 4.96
CA ASP A 38 20.38 12.71 3.96
C ASP A 38 20.68 11.48 3.11
N GLN A 39 20.82 10.30 3.75
CA GLN A 39 21.09 9.05 3.07
C GLN A 39 19.90 8.63 2.19
N ILE A 40 18.68 8.82 2.70
CA ILE A 40 17.45 8.52 1.97
C ILE A 40 17.34 9.47 0.76
N TYR A 41 17.64 10.77 0.93
CA TYR A 41 17.64 11.73 -0.16
C TYR A 41 18.60 11.33 -1.28
N GLN A 42 19.85 11.01 -0.93
CA GLN A 42 20.85 10.56 -1.90
C GLN A 42 20.39 9.32 -2.67
N TYR A 43 19.78 8.35 -1.98
CA TYR A 43 19.24 7.15 -2.61
C TYR A 43 18.08 7.44 -3.55
N VAL A 44 17.14 8.29 -3.15
CA VAL A 44 15.96 8.62 -3.97
C VAL A 44 16.33 9.46 -5.19
N THR A 45 17.35 10.29 -5.08
CA THR A 45 17.78 11.19 -6.18
C THR A 45 18.90 10.62 -7.06
N GLN A 46 19.49 9.47 -6.72
CA GLN A 46 20.59 8.87 -7.48
C GLN A 46 20.28 8.59 -8.95
N PHE A 47 19.00 8.37 -9.28
CA PHE A 47 18.54 8.12 -10.65
C PHE A 47 18.30 9.40 -11.45
N PHE A 48 18.37 10.55 -10.80
CA PHE A 48 18.17 11.84 -11.44
C PHE A 48 19.52 12.44 -11.81
N GLN A 49 19.83 12.50 -13.12
CA GLN A 49 21.14 12.94 -13.63
C GLN A 49 21.39 14.45 -13.46
N GLN A 50 20.34 15.24 -13.20
CA GLN A 50 20.46 16.69 -13.04
C GLN A 50 20.41 17.07 -11.56
N LYS A 51 21.15 18.13 -11.18
CA LYS A 51 21.06 18.68 -9.82
C LYS A 51 19.68 19.32 -9.62
N LEU A 52 18.95 18.81 -8.63
CA LEU A 52 17.67 19.38 -8.23
C LEU A 52 17.90 20.74 -7.55
N ILE A 53 17.05 21.72 -7.88
CA ILE A 53 17.14 23.08 -7.34
C ILE A 53 16.28 23.16 -6.08
N VAL A 54 16.77 23.93 -5.11
CA VAL A 54 16.02 24.30 -3.89
C VAL A 54 15.77 25.79 -3.95
N LEU A 55 14.51 26.23 -3.82
CA LEU A 55 14.11 27.63 -3.93
C LEU A 55 14.16 28.38 -2.60
N GLY A 56 14.11 27.65 -1.49
CA GLY A 56 14.14 28.28 -0.17
C GLY A 56 14.41 27.31 0.97
N PRO A 57 14.73 27.84 2.17
CA PRO A 57 15.02 26.99 3.34
C PRO A 57 13.84 26.11 3.78
N ASN A 58 12.61 26.56 3.55
CA ASN A 58 11.40 25.77 3.82
C ASN A 58 11.34 24.49 2.98
N ASP A 59 11.84 24.51 1.75
CA ASP A 59 11.83 23.35 0.87
C ASP A 59 12.66 22.21 1.47
N ILE A 60 13.81 22.56 2.07
CA ILE A 60 14.69 21.58 2.72
C ILE A 60 13.94 20.88 3.86
N LEU A 61 13.24 21.64 4.71
CA LEU A 61 12.47 21.08 5.82
C LEU A 61 11.38 20.12 5.32
N TRP A 62 10.62 20.50 4.29
CA TRP A 62 9.59 19.66 3.71
C TRP A 62 10.14 18.38 3.06
N ILE A 63 11.31 18.47 2.42
CA ILE A 63 12.04 17.33 1.87
C ILE A 63 12.34 16.31 2.98
N TYR A 64 12.94 16.73 4.09
CA TYR A 64 13.27 15.86 5.22
C TYR A 64 12.03 15.23 5.85
N ILE A 65 10.97 16.02 6.06
CA ILE A 65 9.70 15.53 6.61
C ILE A 65 9.09 14.44 5.72
N ARG A 66 9.07 14.64 4.41
CA ARG A 66 8.51 13.66 3.46
C ARG A 66 9.31 12.37 3.40
N LEU A 67 10.63 12.48 3.30
CA LEU A 67 11.50 11.31 3.29
C LEU A 67 11.40 10.51 4.59
N ALA A 68 11.45 11.19 5.72
CA ALA A 68 11.27 10.55 7.03
C ALA A 68 9.88 9.93 7.17
N SER A 69 8.82 10.58 6.66
CA SER A 69 7.47 10.02 6.65
C SER A 69 7.38 8.74 5.82
N LEU A 70 7.96 8.72 4.61
CA LEU A 70 7.97 7.55 3.74
C LEU A 70 8.64 6.35 4.43
N MET A 71 9.81 6.58 5.04
CA MET A 71 10.52 5.54 5.79
C MET A 71 9.74 5.09 7.03
N ALA A 72 9.14 6.04 7.75
CA ALA A 72 8.31 5.72 8.91
C ALA A 72 7.11 4.86 8.52
N PHE A 73 6.39 5.19 7.45
CA PHE A 73 5.32 4.36 6.92
C PHE A 73 5.80 2.95 6.55
N THR A 74 6.90 2.86 5.82
CA THR A 74 7.47 1.58 5.39
C THR A 74 7.82 0.68 6.56
N ILE A 75 8.52 1.21 7.57
CA ILE A 75 9.00 0.43 8.72
C ILE A 75 7.86 0.10 9.69
N THR A 76 6.88 1.00 9.87
CA THR A 76 5.75 0.76 10.78
C THR A 76 4.63 -0.08 10.16
N LEU A 77 4.62 -0.28 8.86
CA LEU A 77 3.58 -1.04 8.18
C LEU A 77 3.37 -2.46 8.77
N PRO A 78 4.41 -3.31 8.94
CA PRO A 78 4.20 -4.65 9.49
C PRO A 78 3.62 -4.61 10.91
N TYR A 79 4.02 -3.62 11.70
CA TYR A 79 3.46 -3.40 13.04
C TYR A 79 2.00 -2.96 12.97
N THR A 80 1.67 -2.05 12.05
CA THR A 80 0.29 -1.61 11.78
C THR A 80 -0.60 -2.77 11.35
N VAL A 81 -0.14 -3.56 10.39
CA VAL A 81 -0.84 -4.76 9.92
C VAL A 81 -1.05 -5.76 11.06
N TYR A 82 -0.03 -6.01 11.88
CA TYR A 82 -0.16 -6.86 13.07
C TYR A 82 -1.27 -6.37 14.01
N HIS A 83 -1.36 -5.06 14.28
CA HIS A 83 -2.39 -4.50 15.15
C HIS A 83 -3.78 -4.56 14.53
N ILE A 84 -3.92 -4.34 13.22
CA ILE A 84 -5.18 -4.50 12.50
C ILE A 84 -5.67 -5.96 12.60
N TRP A 85 -4.82 -6.92 12.28
CA TRP A 85 -5.18 -8.34 12.37
C TRP A 85 -5.46 -8.82 13.78
N SER A 86 -4.69 -8.35 14.75
CA SER A 86 -4.94 -8.66 16.16
C SER A 86 -6.26 -8.10 16.68
N PHE A 87 -6.73 -6.97 16.12
CA PHE A 87 -8.04 -6.40 16.42
C PHE A 87 -9.19 -7.25 15.84
N ILE A 88 -8.99 -7.83 14.66
CA ILE A 88 -9.98 -8.68 14.00
C ILE A 88 -10.02 -10.09 14.62
N LYS A 89 -8.90 -10.55 15.18
CA LYS A 89 -8.72 -11.92 15.72
C LYS A 89 -9.81 -12.42 16.68
N PRO A 90 -10.36 -11.63 17.62
CA PRO A 90 -11.41 -12.09 18.54
C PRO A 90 -12.67 -12.60 17.82
N GLY A 91 -12.98 -12.07 16.63
CA GLY A 91 -14.12 -12.49 15.82
C GLY A 91 -13.89 -13.78 14.98
N LEU A 92 -12.67 -14.33 14.96
CA LEU A 92 -12.28 -15.42 14.08
C LEU A 92 -12.25 -16.79 14.80
N LYS A 93 -12.40 -17.87 14.02
CA LYS A 93 -12.18 -19.24 14.51
C LYS A 93 -10.69 -19.47 14.78
N LYS A 94 -10.36 -20.42 15.69
CA LYS A 94 -8.96 -20.71 16.08
C LYS A 94 -8.06 -21.07 14.91
N GLU A 95 -8.58 -21.75 13.90
CA GLU A 95 -7.85 -22.14 12.69
C GLU A 95 -7.54 -20.93 11.80
N GLU A 96 -8.50 -20.03 11.66
CA GLU A 96 -8.39 -18.76 10.91
C GLU A 96 -7.41 -17.80 11.59
N ALA A 97 -7.44 -17.74 12.93
CA ALA A 97 -6.54 -16.91 13.72
C ALA A 97 -5.06 -17.32 13.57
N ARG A 98 -4.76 -18.59 13.28
CA ARG A 98 -3.39 -19.05 13.03
C ARG A 98 -2.88 -18.61 11.65
N ALA A 99 -3.76 -18.52 10.65
CA ALA A 99 -3.41 -18.07 9.31
C ALA A 99 -3.00 -16.59 9.28
N ILE A 100 -3.45 -15.75 10.22
CA ILE A 100 -3.12 -14.32 10.30
C ILE A 100 -1.61 -14.06 10.27
N PHE A 101 -0.83 -14.85 11.01
CA PHE A 101 0.61 -14.68 11.09
C PHE A 101 1.33 -14.83 9.74
N ALA A 102 0.76 -15.59 8.80
CA ALA A 102 1.30 -15.72 7.45
C ALA A 102 1.00 -14.48 6.58
N TYR A 103 -0.10 -13.78 6.85
CA TYR A 103 -0.47 -12.58 6.07
C TYR A 103 0.35 -11.34 6.44
N ILE A 104 0.91 -11.25 7.65
CA ILE A 104 1.75 -10.12 8.06
C ILE A 104 3.01 -9.98 7.18
N PRO A 105 3.88 -11.02 7.04
CA PRO A 105 5.02 -10.91 6.15
C PRO A 105 4.62 -10.80 4.67
N ALA A 106 3.51 -11.42 4.25
CA ALA A 106 3.00 -11.30 2.89
C ALA A 106 2.59 -9.85 2.57
N SER A 107 1.89 -9.18 3.50
CA SER A 107 1.52 -7.78 3.40
C SER A 107 2.77 -6.90 3.30
N PHE A 108 3.74 -7.06 4.20
CA PHE A 108 4.98 -6.30 4.14
C PHE A 108 5.72 -6.47 2.79
N LEU A 109 5.80 -7.69 2.27
CA LEU A 109 6.40 -7.95 0.96
C LEU A 109 5.61 -7.30 -0.18
N CYS A 110 4.28 -7.39 -0.18
CA CYS A 110 3.44 -6.73 -1.18
C CYS A 110 3.62 -5.21 -1.15
N PHE A 111 3.69 -4.61 0.03
CA PHE A 111 3.96 -3.19 0.17
C PHE A 111 5.33 -2.80 -0.39
N LEU A 112 6.39 -3.54 -0.05
CA LEU A 112 7.73 -3.29 -0.59
C LEU A 112 7.78 -3.45 -2.11
N VAL A 113 7.11 -4.46 -2.66
CA VAL A 113 6.97 -4.63 -4.12
C VAL A 113 6.23 -3.44 -4.72
N GLY A 114 5.16 -2.97 -4.09
CA GLY A 114 4.42 -1.78 -4.50
C GLY A 114 5.26 -0.50 -4.47
N LEU A 115 6.05 -0.29 -3.40
CA LEU A 115 7.01 0.81 -3.31
C LEU A 115 8.06 0.74 -4.43
N ALA A 116 8.66 -0.42 -4.62
CA ALA A 116 9.66 -0.64 -5.66
C ALA A 116 9.05 -0.42 -7.06
N PHE A 117 7.87 -0.95 -7.32
CA PHE A 117 7.18 -0.77 -8.59
C PHE A 117 6.83 0.70 -8.84
N GLY A 118 6.29 1.39 -7.84
CA GLY A 118 5.99 2.83 -7.91
C GLY A 118 7.24 3.67 -8.19
N PHE A 119 8.31 3.40 -7.46
CA PHE A 119 9.54 4.18 -7.54
C PHE A 119 10.35 3.91 -8.82
N TYR A 120 10.54 2.63 -9.20
CA TYR A 120 11.41 2.26 -10.32
C TYR A 120 10.71 2.25 -11.68
N PHE A 121 9.39 2.05 -11.72
CA PHE A 121 8.64 1.94 -12.97
C PHE A 121 7.65 3.06 -13.19
N VAL A 122 6.72 3.29 -12.25
CA VAL A 122 5.61 4.22 -12.46
C VAL A 122 6.08 5.67 -12.43
N THR A 123 6.84 6.05 -11.40
CA THR A 123 7.34 7.42 -11.24
C THR A 123 8.19 7.88 -12.43
N PRO A 124 9.22 7.10 -12.90
CA PRO A 124 9.99 7.51 -14.06
C PRO A 124 9.17 7.55 -15.36
N ALA A 125 8.26 6.60 -15.56
CA ALA A 125 7.41 6.57 -16.75
C ALA A 125 6.53 7.82 -16.86
N ILE A 126 5.85 8.20 -15.78
CA ILE A 126 5.01 9.40 -15.76
C ILE A 126 5.88 10.66 -15.92
N LEU A 127 7.01 10.72 -15.20
CA LEU A 127 7.91 11.88 -15.28
C LEU A 127 8.45 12.08 -16.70
N GLN A 128 8.82 11.00 -17.40
CA GLN A 128 9.28 11.05 -18.78
C GLN A 128 8.20 11.60 -19.72
N VAL A 129 6.95 11.16 -19.56
CA VAL A 129 5.81 11.67 -20.34
C VAL A 129 5.62 13.16 -20.08
N LEU A 130 5.57 13.59 -18.81
CA LEU A 130 5.34 14.99 -18.44
C LEU A 130 6.45 15.93 -18.96
N LEU A 131 7.72 15.52 -18.82
CA LEU A 131 8.85 16.30 -19.31
C LEU A 131 8.85 16.35 -20.85
N GLY A 132 8.51 15.24 -21.52
CA GLY A 132 8.41 15.16 -22.96
C GLY A 132 7.34 16.09 -23.56
N LEU A 133 6.24 16.37 -22.85
CA LEU A 133 5.23 17.33 -23.29
C LEU A 133 5.74 18.77 -23.36
N GLY A 134 6.76 19.10 -22.56
CA GLY A 134 7.38 20.44 -22.52
C GLY A 134 8.63 20.56 -23.39
N GLU A 135 9.10 19.48 -24.00
CA GLU A 135 10.36 19.45 -24.75
C GLU A 135 10.29 20.36 -25.98
N GLY A 136 11.29 21.25 -26.10
CA GLY A 136 11.34 22.24 -27.18
C GLY A 136 10.50 23.50 -26.96
N LEU A 137 9.63 23.55 -25.95
CA LEU A 137 8.81 24.71 -25.61
C LEU A 137 9.30 25.43 -24.34
N PHE A 138 9.82 24.68 -23.38
CA PHE A 138 10.19 25.19 -22.06
C PHE A 138 11.55 24.64 -21.62
N GLU A 139 12.31 25.47 -20.90
CA GLU A 139 13.44 25.01 -20.08
C GLU A 139 12.88 24.51 -18.73
N THR A 140 12.75 23.19 -18.60
CA THR A 140 12.21 22.59 -17.37
C THR A 140 13.29 22.49 -16.30
N GLN A 141 13.12 23.24 -15.21
CA GLN A 141 13.94 23.13 -14.00
C GLN A 141 13.12 22.45 -12.89
N LEU A 142 13.50 21.23 -12.52
CA LEU A 142 12.84 20.51 -11.43
C LEU A 142 13.40 20.91 -10.08
N THR A 143 12.53 21.37 -9.18
CA THR A 143 12.89 21.57 -7.79
C THR A 143 12.90 20.24 -7.02
N ALA A 144 13.80 20.11 -6.06
CA ALA A 144 13.86 18.93 -5.20
C ALA A 144 12.54 18.67 -4.48
N GLN A 145 11.87 19.73 -4.03
CA GLN A 145 10.57 19.63 -3.37
C GLN A 145 9.49 19.08 -4.29
N ASN A 146 9.39 19.56 -5.54
CA ASN A 146 8.37 19.09 -6.49
C ASN A 146 8.64 17.64 -6.90
N TYR A 147 9.89 17.29 -7.19
CA TYR A 147 10.27 15.92 -7.52
C TYR A 147 9.92 14.94 -6.40
N LEU A 148 10.35 15.21 -5.17
CA LEU A 148 10.06 14.35 -4.02
C LEU A 148 8.57 14.31 -3.66
N SER A 149 7.85 15.43 -3.86
CA SER A 149 6.39 15.44 -3.72
C SER A 149 5.73 14.50 -4.69
N PHE A 150 6.17 14.54 -5.95
CA PHE A 150 5.66 13.70 -7.02
C PHE A 150 5.96 12.22 -6.74
N VAL A 151 7.21 11.89 -6.36
CA VAL A 151 7.60 10.52 -5.95
C VAL A 151 6.73 10.03 -4.79
N PHE A 152 6.54 10.83 -3.77
CA PHE A 152 5.73 10.46 -2.60
C PHE A 152 4.26 10.25 -2.97
N GLN A 153 3.67 11.17 -3.75
CA GLN A 153 2.26 11.12 -4.14
C GLN A 153 1.95 9.93 -5.07
N THR A 154 2.88 9.52 -5.91
CA THR A 154 2.68 8.37 -6.80
C THR A 154 3.02 7.05 -6.12
N THR A 155 4.11 6.97 -5.38
CA THR A 155 4.65 5.70 -4.87
C THR A 155 3.89 5.19 -3.64
N LEU A 156 3.60 6.06 -2.65
CA LEU A 156 3.01 5.61 -1.40
C LEU A 156 1.58 5.09 -1.56
N PRO A 157 0.65 5.79 -2.24
CA PRO A 157 -0.69 5.25 -2.44
C PRO A 157 -0.69 3.98 -3.29
N LEU A 158 0.19 3.91 -4.29
CA LEU A 158 0.34 2.70 -5.10
C LEU A 158 0.78 1.51 -4.24
N ALA A 159 1.77 1.71 -3.36
CA ALA A 159 2.22 0.68 -2.43
C ALA A 159 1.08 0.19 -1.51
N LEU A 160 0.20 1.09 -1.06
CA LEU A 160 -1.00 0.72 -0.29
C LEU A 160 -2.00 -0.09 -1.12
N ILE A 161 -2.17 0.22 -2.41
CA ILE A 161 -3.05 -0.55 -3.29
C ILE A 161 -2.48 -1.96 -3.55
N PHE A 162 -1.15 -2.13 -3.51
CA PHE A 162 -0.52 -3.45 -3.57
C PHE A 162 -0.87 -4.38 -2.40
N GLU A 163 -1.47 -3.86 -1.32
CA GLU A 163 -2.05 -4.65 -0.23
C GLU A 163 -3.36 -5.37 -0.63
N LEU A 164 -4.06 -4.94 -1.69
CA LEU A 164 -5.33 -5.52 -2.11
C LEU A 164 -5.29 -7.05 -2.27
N PRO A 165 -4.28 -7.66 -2.92
CA PRO A 165 -4.23 -9.11 -3.05
C PRO A 165 -4.18 -9.84 -1.70
N VAL A 166 -3.46 -9.29 -0.72
CA VAL A 166 -3.33 -9.87 0.62
C VAL A 166 -4.62 -9.71 1.42
N ILE A 167 -5.24 -8.53 1.36
CA ILE A 167 -6.53 -8.25 1.99
C ILE A 167 -7.60 -9.20 1.45
N ILE A 168 -7.71 -9.34 0.12
CA ILE A 168 -8.67 -10.23 -0.53
C ILE A 168 -8.38 -11.69 -0.20
N ALA A 169 -7.11 -12.11 -0.19
CA ALA A 169 -6.71 -13.44 0.21
C ALA A 169 -7.17 -13.78 1.63
N PHE A 170 -6.96 -12.86 2.56
CA PHE A 170 -7.41 -13.02 3.94
C PHE A 170 -8.94 -13.08 4.03
N LEU A 171 -9.67 -12.12 3.45
CA LEU A 171 -11.13 -12.09 3.49
C LEU A 171 -11.75 -13.35 2.87
N THR A 172 -11.12 -13.90 1.82
CA THR A 172 -11.50 -15.19 1.23
C THR A 172 -11.17 -16.33 2.18
N SER A 173 -10.04 -16.28 2.89
CA SER A 173 -9.63 -17.34 3.81
C SER A 173 -10.57 -17.49 5.00
N ILE A 174 -11.19 -16.42 5.46
CA ILE A 174 -12.21 -16.42 6.52
C ILE A 174 -13.65 -16.60 5.99
N GLY A 175 -13.81 -16.66 4.66
CA GLY A 175 -15.11 -16.91 4.03
C GLY A 175 -16.04 -15.69 3.96
N LEU A 176 -15.55 -14.47 4.21
CA LEU A 176 -16.34 -13.24 4.09
C LEU A 176 -16.57 -12.85 2.63
N ILE A 177 -15.59 -13.11 1.74
CA ILE A 177 -15.65 -12.78 0.32
C ILE A 177 -15.31 -14.03 -0.50
N GLY A 178 -16.11 -14.30 -1.53
CA GLY A 178 -15.85 -15.35 -2.50
C GLY A 178 -15.39 -14.79 -3.85
N PRO A 179 -14.75 -15.60 -4.70
CA PRO A 179 -14.35 -15.20 -6.05
C PRO A 179 -15.54 -14.81 -6.93
N GLU A 180 -16.71 -15.39 -6.68
CA GLU A 180 -17.96 -15.08 -7.42
C GLU A 180 -18.37 -13.61 -7.23
N LEU A 181 -18.29 -13.13 -5.97
CA LEU A 181 -18.59 -11.74 -5.62
C LEU A 181 -17.61 -10.79 -6.29
N LEU A 182 -16.30 -11.08 -6.23
CA LEU A 182 -15.28 -10.27 -6.89
C LEU A 182 -15.50 -10.20 -8.41
N ILE A 183 -15.87 -11.30 -9.03
CA ILE A 183 -16.17 -11.36 -10.47
C ILE A 183 -17.44 -10.55 -10.81
N ALA A 184 -18.47 -10.65 -9.99
CA ALA A 184 -19.71 -9.91 -10.20
C ALA A 184 -19.51 -8.38 -10.13
N TYR A 185 -18.62 -7.92 -9.24
CA TYR A 185 -18.35 -6.50 -9.02
C TYR A 185 -17.17 -5.95 -9.83
N ARG A 186 -16.59 -6.70 -10.78
CA ARG A 186 -15.43 -6.27 -11.60
C ARG A 186 -15.58 -4.88 -12.20
N ARG A 187 -16.71 -4.60 -12.86
CA ARG A 187 -16.95 -3.32 -13.52
C ARG A 187 -16.89 -2.12 -12.56
N TYR A 188 -17.39 -2.30 -11.33
CA TYR A 188 -17.33 -1.27 -10.31
C TYR A 188 -15.91 -1.11 -9.74
N ALA A 189 -15.21 -2.22 -9.52
CA ALA A 189 -13.83 -2.22 -9.09
C ALA A 189 -12.92 -1.51 -10.10
N TYR A 190 -13.03 -1.81 -11.38
CA TYR A 190 -12.25 -1.15 -12.43
C TYR A 190 -12.53 0.34 -12.50
N PHE A 191 -13.80 0.74 -12.35
CA PHE A 191 -14.17 2.15 -12.31
C PHE A 191 -13.54 2.87 -11.10
N ILE A 192 -13.61 2.26 -9.90
CA ILE A 192 -13.00 2.81 -8.69
C ILE A 192 -11.47 2.90 -8.85
N LEU A 193 -10.83 1.87 -9.42
CA LEU A 193 -9.38 1.88 -9.66
C LEU A 193 -8.96 2.94 -10.67
N LEU A 194 -9.77 3.17 -11.71
CA LEU A 194 -9.57 4.27 -12.66
C LEU A 194 -9.67 5.63 -11.96
N VAL A 195 -10.71 5.85 -11.16
CA VAL A 195 -10.87 7.09 -10.38
C VAL A 195 -9.69 7.29 -9.42
N LEU A 196 -9.23 6.22 -8.76
CA LEU A 196 -8.04 6.29 -7.91
C LEU A 196 -6.78 6.64 -8.72
N ALA A 197 -6.59 6.07 -9.90
CA ALA A 197 -5.47 6.42 -10.78
C ALA A 197 -5.47 7.91 -11.11
N VAL A 198 -6.60 8.47 -11.55
CA VAL A 198 -6.76 9.91 -11.87
C VAL A 198 -6.47 10.82 -10.65
N ILE A 199 -6.83 10.39 -9.44
CA ILE A 199 -6.53 11.16 -8.22
C ILE A 199 -5.03 11.14 -7.89
N LEU A 200 -4.33 10.04 -8.22
CA LEU A 200 -2.93 9.83 -7.88
C LEU A 200 -1.95 10.41 -8.90
N THR A 201 -2.38 10.61 -10.14
CA THR A 201 -1.55 11.16 -11.21
C THR A 201 -1.87 12.63 -11.44
N PRO A 202 -0.90 13.43 -11.93
CA PRO A 202 -1.22 14.73 -12.50
C PRO A 202 -2.17 14.51 -13.68
N ALA A 203 -3.30 15.21 -13.71
CA ALA A 203 -4.43 15.01 -14.62
C ALA A 203 -4.03 15.04 -16.12
N ASP A 204 -3.41 13.96 -16.60
CA ASP A 204 -3.14 13.71 -18.02
C ASP A 204 -3.58 12.29 -18.40
N PHE A 205 -4.23 12.17 -19.54
CA PHE A 205 -4.83 10.93 -20.00
C PHE A 205 -3.85 9.75 -20.14
N VAL A 206 -2.58 10.02 -20.49
CA VAL A 206 -1.57 8.98 -20.71
C VAL A 206 -1.12 8.38 -19.38
N SER A 207 -0.83 9.24 -18.38
CA SER A 207 -0.45 8.81 -17.04
C SER A 207 -1.58 8.09 -16.32
N ASP A 208 -2.82 8.56 -16.49
CA ASP A 208 -4.01 7.92 -15.91
C ASP A 208 -4.18 6.49 -16.42
N LEU A 209 -4.04 6.27 -17.73
CA LEU A 209 -4.11 4.92 -18.32
C LEU A 209 -2.93 4.06 -17.90
N ALA A 210 -1.71 4.61 -17.91
CA ALA A 210 -0.50 3.89 -17.51
C ALA A 210 -0.57 3.42 -16.05
N MET A 211 -1.19 4.25 -15.16
CA MET A 211 -1.41 3.91 -13.76
C MET A 211 -2.55 2.91 -13.58
N THR A 212 -3.62 3.03 -14.36
CA THR A 212 -4.80 2.16 -14.25
C THR A 212 -4.49 0.70 -14.60
N ALA A 213 -3.65 0.47 -15.61
CA ALA A 213 -3.33 -0.88 -16.08
C ALA A 213 -2.75 -1.79 -14.99
N PRO A 214 -1.70 -1.42 -14.23
CA PRO A 214 -1.20 -2.23 -13.13
C PRO A 214 -2.21 -2.40 -11.99
N LEU A 215 -3.07 -1.42 -11.72
CA LEU A 215 -4.10 -1.53 -10.69
C LEU A 215 -5.16 -2.59 -11.05
N ILE A 216 -5.60 -2.61 -12.31
CA ILE A 216 -6.51 -3.65 -12.81
C ILE A 216 -5.85 -5.03 -12.73
N LEU A 217 -4.57 -5.14 -13.09
CA LEU A 217 -3.83 -6.38 -13.01
C LEU A 217 -3.73 -6.90 -11.56
N LEU A 218 -3.50 -6.03 -10.59
CA LEU A 218 -3.53 -6.37 -9.17
C LEU A 218 -4.89 -6.89 -8.72
N TYR A 219 -5.97 -6.29 -9.20
CA TYR A 219 -7.32 -6.76 -8.89
C TYR A 219 -7.58 -8.15 -9.48
N GLU A 220 -7.20 -8.39 -10.75
CA GLU A 220 -7.33 -9.72 -11.37
C GLU A 220 -6.46 -10.77 -10.69
N LEU A 221 -5.25 -10.40 -10.26
CA LEU A 221 -4.39 -11.26 -9.45
C LEU A 221 -5.09 -11.63 -8.13
N SER A 222 -5.75 -10.67 -7.49
CA SER A 222 -6.53 -10.90 -6.26
C SER A 222 -7.66 -11.89 -6.46
N ILE A 223 -8.37 -11.82 -7.60
CA ILE A 223 -9.39 -12.81 -7.99
C ILE A 223 -8.77 -14.20 -8.18
N ALA A 224 -7.62 -14.29 -8.85
CA ALA A 224 -6.93 -15.55 -9.07
C ALA A 224 -6.51 -16.20 -7.72
N ILE A 225 -5.98 -15.41 -6.79
CA ILE A 225 -5.63 -15.85 -5.44
C ILE A 225 -6.87 -16.33 -4.69
N SER A 226 -7.96 -15.57 -4.71
CA SER A 226 -9.25 -15.95 -4.09
C SER A 226 -9.76 -17.29 -4.62
N LYS A 227 -9.75 -17.51 -5.95
CA LYS A 227 -10.11 -18.80 -6.57
C LYS A 227 -9.24 -19.96 -6.07
N HIS A 228 -7.93 -19.72 -5.94
CA HIS A 228 -7.00 -20.73 -5.48
C HIS A 228 -7.26 -21.15 -4.02
N ILE A 229 -7.49 -20.16 -3.15
CA ILE A 229 -7.82 -20.39 -1.74
C ILE A 229 -9.13 -21.16 -1.62
N MET A 230 -10.18 -20.78 -2.35
CA MET A 230 -11.48 -21.44 -2.32
C MET A 230 -11.39 -22.92 -2.78
N LYS A 231 -10.64 -23.16 -3.88
CA LYS A 231 -10.41 -24.55 -4.35
C LYS A 231 -9.69 -25.42 -3.32
N ARG A 232 -8.72 -24.86 -2.59
CA ARG A 232 -8.01 -25.58 -1.51
C ARG A 232 -8.94 -25.93 -0.36
N LYS A 233 -9.81 -25.01 0.05
CA LYS A 233 -10.81 -25.25 1.11
C LYS A 233 -11.80 -26.35 0.72
N GLN A 234 -12.31 -26.33 -0.52
CA GLN A 234 -13.24 -27.37 -1.01
C GLN A 234 -12.60 -28.76 -1.08
N LYS A 235 -11.33 -28.84 -1.50
CA LYS A 235 -10.58 -30.12 -1.50
C LYS A 235 -10.36 -30.66 -0.08
N GLY A 236 -10.01 -29.78 0.87
CA GLY A 236 -9.84 -30.16 2.28
C GLY A 236 -11.14 -30.69 2.90
N ALA A 237 -12.26 -30.02 2.66
CA ALA A 237 -13.57 -30.45 3.14
C ALA A 237 -14.01 -31.82 2.53
N ARG A 238 -13.70 -32.05 1.25
CA ARG A 238 -14.02 -33.33 0.58
C ARG A 238 -13.20 -34.51 1.11
N ASN A 239 -11.92 -34.27 1.42
CA ASN A 239 -11.06 -35.33 1.97
C ASN A 239 -11.37 -35.62 3.45
N GLY A 240 -11.81 -34.62 4.23
CA GLY A 240 -12.21 -34.80 5.63
C GLY A 240 -13.55 -35.57 5.81
N ASN A 241 -14.38 -35.63 4.77
CA ASN A 241 -15.64 -36.43 4.80
C ASN A 241 -15.44 -37.88 4.34
N LEU A 242 -14.24 -38.30 3.98
CA LEU A 242 -13.89 -39.63 3.51
C LEU A 242 -13.12 -40.49 4.57
N THR A 243 -12.83 -39.87 5.72
CA THR A 243 -12.21 -40.52 6.89
C THR A 243 -13.15 -40.48 8.07
#